data_b86a0ebe007ed9389f53d590ee9290ca
#
_entry.id   b86a0ebe007ed9389f53d590ee9290ca
#
_cell.length_a   1.000
_cell.length_b   1.000
_cell.length_c   1.000
_cell.angle_alpha   90.00
_cell.angle_beta   90.00
_cell.angle_gamma   90.00
#
_symmetry.space_group_name_H-M   'P 1'
#
loop_
_entity.id
_entity.type
_entity.pdbx_description
1 polymer ?
#
loop_
_entity_poly.entity_id
_entity_poly.type
_entity_poly.pdbx_seq_one_letter_code
_entity_poly.pdbx_strand_id
1 'polypeptide(L)'
;EQLVDLFEKRMDTAKKVGEYKVVYTIKYKKIQKSLTQIVKVVDKTPPKLTLLGDDLIISKNKKIKDIGYKAIDNYDGDITKKVKLKNSIDTAKPGKYDLIYEVKDSSGNKSSVKRKVTILENMNENQQIAVLNYHFFYDSEKGEKCSDSNCIDAKDFKAQLSYLKDNGYKALTMNEFIGWKNNKTDIPEKSVLITIDDGAMGTGKLNGNKLIPLLEKYKMHATLFLITAWWNKEDYKSDYLEVESHGDDLHIVGECGKNKIYCLSGEDIFNDLNTSINKLGTKKAFCYPFYSYSDSAIEQIKKAGFFVAFVGGNRKAIREDDSYLIPRYPIQKDISMEEFIKIIS
;
A
#
# COMPACT_ATOMS: atom_id res chain seq x y z
N GLU A 1 33.08 44.34 -8.60
CA GLU A 1 32.59 43.12 -9.31
C GLU A 1 33.49 41.91 -9.02
N GLN A 2 34.80 41.95 -9.25
CA GLN A 2 35.69 40.80 -8.99
C GLN A 2 35.74 40.32 -7.51
N LEU A 3 35.51 41.19 -6.54
CA LEU A 3 35.45 40.82 -5.12
C LEU A 3 34.13 40.17 -4.74
N VAL A 4 33.02 40.53 -5.40
CA VAL A 4 31.69 39.93 -5.22
C VAL A 4 31.71 38.50 -5.77
N ASP A 5 32.23 38.29 -6.98
CA ASP A 5 32.34 36.97 -7.60
C ASP A 5 33.23 36.00 -6.77
N LEU A 6 34.32 36.50 -6.16
CA LEU A 6 35.16 35.68 -5.28
C LEU A 6 34.46 35.30 -3.97
N PHE A 7 33.58 36.17 -3.48
CA PHE A 7 32.78 35.95 -2.29
C PHE A 7 31.70 34.90 -2.55
N GLU A 8 30.91 35.04 -3.61
CA GLU A 8 29.88 34.06 -3.99
C GLU A 8 30.48 32.68 -4.22
N LYS A 9 31.61 32.56 -4.93
CA LYS A 9 32.31 31.31 -5.19
C LYS A 9 32.85 30.62 -3.92
N ARG A 10 33.19 31.36 -2.86
CA ARG A 10 33.60 30.80 -1.56
C ARG A 10 32.41 30.42 -0.68
N MET A 11 31.27 31.09 -0.82
CA MET A 11 30.04 30.74 -0.13
C MET A 11 29.46 29.41 -0.62
N ASP A 12 29.56 29.12 -1.91
CA ASP A 12 29.12 27.83 -2.48
C ASP A 12 29.85 26.61 -1.91
N THR A 13 31.01 26.81 -1.26
CA THR A 13 31.79 25.74 -0.64
C THR A 13 31.46 25.51 0.84
N ALA A 14 30.74 26.41 1.51
CA ALA A 14 30.36 26.30 2.91
C ALA A 14 29.15 25.36 3.09
N LYS A 15 29.40 24.06 3.05
CA LYS A 15 28.37 22.99 3.14
C LYS A 15 27.96 22.63 4.58
N LYS A 16 28.62 23.17 5.59
CA LYS A 16 28.36 22.84 7.01
C LYS A 16 27.69 23.99 7.73
N VAL A 17 26.69 23.66 8.54
CA VAL A 17 26.08 24.62 9.48
C VAL A 17 27.14 25.12 10.45
N GLY A 18 27.22 26.44 10.65
CA GLY A 18 28.22 27.03 11.52
C GLY A 18 28.44 28.51 11.26
N GLU A 19 29.36 29.10 12.04
CA GLU A 19 29.83 30.47 11.85
C GLU A 19 31.19 30.47 11.17
N TYR A 20 31.32 31.26 10.10
CA TYR A 20 32.53 31.35 9.29
C TYR A 20 33.04 32.80 9.32
N LYS A 21 34.34 32.98 9.59
CA LYS A 21 35.02 34.28 9.46
C LYS A 21 35.60 34.41 8.05
N VAL A 22 35.13 35.38 7.31
CA VAL A 22 35.69 35.76 6.00
C VAL A 22 36.52 37.00 6.20
N VAL A 23 37.81 36.94 5.94
CA VAL A 23 38.75 38.04 6.08
C VAL A 23 39.12 38.56 4.70
N TYR A 24 38.71 39.77 4.41
CA TYR A 24 39.10 40.51 3.21
C TYR A 24 40.35 41.31 3.50
N THR A 25 41.41 41.08 2.76
CA THR A 25 42.70 41.78 2.95
C THR A 25 43.08 42.53 1.68
N ILE A 26 43.22 43.84 1.77
CA ILE A 26 43.72 44.71 0.68
C ILE A 26 45.19 45.07 1.03
N LYS A 27 46.09 44.83 0.07
CA LYS A 27 47.50 45.24 0.12
C LYS A 27 47.78 46.26 -0.99
N TYR A 28 48.30 47.41 -0.58
CA TYR A 28 48.79 48.39 -1.54
C TYR A 28 50.10 48.97 -1.01
N LYS A 29 51.20 48.77 -1.75
CA LYS A 29 52.58 49.09 -1.35
C LYS A 29 52.92 48.44 0.01
N LYS A 30 53.21 49.24 1.03
CA LYS A 30 53.50 48.75 2.40
C LYS A 30 52.29 48.77 3.32
N ILE A 31 51.12 49.12 2.81
CA ILE A 31 49.91 49.24 3.63
C ILE A 31 49.06 48.00 3.40
N GLN A 32 48.68 47.33 4.50
CA GLN A 32 47.70 46.24 4.50
C GLN A 32 46.54 46.60 5.42
N LYS A 33 45.30 46.46 4.94
CA LYS A 33 44.09 46.58 5.78
C LYS A 33 43.23 45.35 5.55
N SER A 34 42.63 44.85 6.67
CA SER A 34 41.72 43.71 6.64
C SER A 34 40.40 44.08 7.24
N LEU A 35 39.30 43.55 6.64
CA LEU A 35 37.94 43.56 7.14
C LEU A 35 37.51 42.13 7.41
N THR A 36 36.89 41.90 8.56
CA THR A 36 36.33 40.59 8.89
C THR A 36 34.81 40.62 8.81
N GLN A 37 34.22 39.68 8.07
CA GLN A 37 32.81 39.46 8.04
C GLN A 37 32.49 38.11 8.66
N ILE A 38 31.44 38.04 9.49
CA ILE A 38 30.92 36.79 10.05
C ILE A 38 29.76 36.33 9.19
N VAL A 39 29.86 35.13 8.66
CA VAL A 39 28.82 34.48 7.85
C VAL A 39 28.28 33.30 8.65
N LYS A 40 26.95 33.25 8.84
CA LYS A 40 26.27 32.12 9.49
C LYS A 40 25.58 31.26 8.44
N VAL A 41 26.03 30.03 8.32
CA VAL A 41 25.33 29.01 7.54
C VAL A 41 24.38 28.30 8.47
N VAL A 42 23.10 28.30 8.14
CA VAL A 42 22.04 27.72 8.98
C VAL A 42 21.20 26.76 8.14
N ASP A 43 20.81 25.67 8.74
CA ASP A 43 19.76 24.82 8.20
C ASP A 43 18.41 25.26 8.80
N LYS A 44 17.43 25.51 7.93
CA LYS A 44 16.06 25.92 8.28
C LYS A 44 15.01 24.92 7.81
N THR A 45 15.42 23.81 7.22
CA THR A 45 14.53 22.82 6.62
C THR A 45 14.15 21.78 7.68
N PRO A 46 12.87 21.63 8.01
CA PRO A 46 12.45 20.57 8.91
C PRO A 46 12.67 19.18 8.29
N PRO A 47 12.99 18.16 9.10
CA PRO A 47 13.13 16.79 8.62
C PRO A 47 11.82 16.26 8.04
N LYS A 48 11.88 15.47 6.98
CA LYS A 48 10.73 14.76 6.42
C LYS A 48 10.47 13.51 7.23
N LEU A 49 9.38 13.51 8.00
CA LEU A 49 8.93 12.37 8.81
C LEU A 49 7.77 11.67 8.08
N THR A 50 7.92 10.38 7.81
CA THR A 50 6.95 9.55 7.07
C THR A 50 6.61 8.32 7.89
N LEU A 51 5.32 8.00 8.01
CA LEU A 51 4.85 6.76 8.61
C LEU A 51 5.00 5.60 7.61
N LEU A 52 5.37 4.42 8.11
CA LEU A 52 5.36 3.18 7.35
C LEU A 52 4.06 2.44 7.64
N GLY A 53 3.34 2.03 6.59
CA GLY A 53 2.03 1.39 6.70
C GLY A 53 0.91 2.32 7.17
N ASP A 54 -0.26 1.75 7.43
CA ASP A 54 -1.51 2.46 7.67
C ASP A 54 -1.79 2.74 9.16
N ASP A 55 -2.98 3.23 9.44
CA ASP A 55 -3.55 3.37 10.78
C ASP A 55 -3.67 1.99 11.47
N LEU A 56 -3.70 1.97 12.79
CA LEU A 56 -3.77 0.73 13.58
C LEU A 56 -5.19 0.45 14.05
N ILE A 57 -5.59 -0.82 13.99
CA ILE A 57 -6.79 -1.33 14.67
C ILE A 57 -6.33 -2.44 15.61
N ILE A 58 -6.65 -2.32 16.89
CA ILE A 58 -6.24 -3.26 17.92
C ILE A 58 -7.41 -3.62 18.84
N SER A 59 -7.35 -4.80 19.45
CA SER A 59 -8.26 -5.19 20.51
C SER A 59 -7.95 -4.44 21.81
N LYS A 60 -9.00 -4.26 22.63
CA LYS A 60 -8.88 -3.82 24.01
C LYS A 60 -7.83 -4.63 24.77
N ASN A 61 -7.04 -3.94 25.61
CA ASN A 61 -5.96 -4.52 26.41
C ASN A 61 -4.74 -5.07 25.62
N LYS A 62 -4.68 -4.96 24.31
CA LYS A 62 -3.49 -5.34 23.54
C LYS A 62 -2.48 -4.18 23.50
N LYS A 63 -1.20 -4.54 23.49
CA LYS A 63 -0.12 -3.55 23.33
C LYS A 63 -0.08 -3.02 21.91
N ILE A 64 0.08 -1.71 21.76
CA ILE A 64 0.33 -1.08 20.48
C ILE A 64 1.70 -1.53 19.99
N LYS A 65 1.75 -2.25 18.86
CA LYS A 65 2.98 -2.56 18.14
C LYS A 65 3.12 -1.56 17.00
N ASP A 66 4.13 -0.70 17.11
CA ASP A 66 4.42 0.27 16.05
C ASP A 66 4.91 -0.46 14.78
N ILE A 67 4.34 -0.11 13.63
CA ILE A 67 4.69 -0.66 12.32
C ILE A 67 5.79 0.14 11.62
N GLY A 68 6.28 1.20 12.26
CA GLY A 68 7.46 1.92 11.85
C GLY A 68 7.23 3.30 11.24
N TYR A 69 8.33 3.98 11.06
CA TYR A 69 8.44 5.32 10.50
C TYR A 69 9.83 5.53 9.92
N LYS A 70 10.00 6.61 9.15
CA LYS A 70 11.28 7.04 8.60
C LYS A 70 11.40 8.55 8.71
N ALA A 71 12.57 9.05 9.12
CA ALA A 71 12.86 10.47 9.20
C ALA A 71 14.16 10.79 8.46
N ILE A 72 14.06 11.62 7.43
CA ILE A 72 15.19 12.05 6.60
C ILE A 72 15.27 13.56 6.63
N ASP A 73 16.45 14.06 6.91
CA ASP A 73 16.77 15.47 6.90
C ASP A 73 17.77 15.81 5.78
N ASN A 74 17.69 17.01 5.23
CA ASN A 74 18.56 17.45 4.15
C ASN A 74 20.01 17.63 4.58
N TYR A 75 20.24 17.99 5.86
CA TYR A 75 21.56 18.23 6.42
C TYR A 75 22.04 17.05 7.29
N ASP A 76 21.21 16.58 8.21
CA ASP A 76 21.55 15.50 9.17
C ASP A 76 21.45 14.09 8.54
N GLY A 77 20.86 13.94 7.36
CA GLY A 77 20.63 12.65 6.70
C GLY A 77 19.55 11.81 7.39
N ASP A 78 19.80 10.53 7.62
CA ASP A 78 18.85 9.63 8.29
C ASP A 78 18.88 9.83 9.80
N ILE A 79 17.84 10.47 10.32
CA ILE A 79 17.64 10.74 11.75
C ILE A 79 16.46 9.92 12.33
N THR A 80 16.08 8.82 11.70
CA THR A 80 14.99 7.96 12.15
C THR A 80 15.11 7.56 13.62
N LYS A 81 16.34 7.32 14.11
CA LYS A 81 16.61 6.98 15.51
C LYS A 81 16.33 8.13 16.50
N LYS A 82 16.21 9.37 16.03
CA LYS A 82 15.88 10.54 16.87
C LYS A 82 14.39 10.76 17.03
N VAL A 83 13.54 10.00 16.33
CA VAL A 83 12.08 10.11 16.44
C VAL A 83 11.63 9.72 17.84
N LYS A 84 10.82 10.57 18.45
CA LYS A 84 10.18 10.33 19.74
C LYS A 84 8.71 10.01 19.53
N LEU A 85 8.28 8.91 20.15
CA LEU A 85 6.89 8.49 20.16
C LEU A 85 6.22 8.99 21.44
N LYS A 86 5.17 9.79 21.31
CA LYS A 86 4.29 10.16 22.40
C LYS A 86 3.12 9.21 22.43
N ASN A 87 3.13 8.30 23.38
CA ASN A 87 2.08 7.31 23.57
C ASN A 87 1.49 7.47 24.98
N SER A 88 0.30 8.06 25.05
CA SER A 88 -0.52 8.12 26.28
C SER A 88 -1.84 7.36 26.10
N ILE A 89 -1.92 6.44 25.14
CA ILE A 89 -3.15 5.71 24.79
C ILE A 89 -3.36 4.60 25.82
N ASP A 90 -4.49 4.68 26.53
CA ASP A 90 -4.98 3.63 27.42
C ASP A 90 -5.70 2.58 26.58
N THR A 91 -5.05 1.45 26.31
CA THR A 91 -5.62 0.38 25.48
C THR A 91 -6.76 -0.37 26.17
N ALA A 92 -7.03 -0.12 27.47
CA ALA A 92 -8.21 -0.67 28.15
C ALA A 92 -9.52 0.05 27.78
N LYS A 93 -9.43 1.18 27.09
CA LYS A 93 -10.58 1.98 26.68
C LYS A 93 -10.79 1.93 25.18
N PRO A 94 -11.87 1.32 24.68
CA PRO A 94 -12.22 1.35 23.27
C PRO A 94 -12.42 2.79 22.78
N GLY A 95 -12.03 3.05 21.52
CA GLY A 95 -12.12 4.39 20.95
C GLY A 95 -11.09 4.64 19.85
N LYS A 96 -11.05 5.89 19.38
CA LYS A 96 -10.08 6.35 18.37
C LYS A 96 -9.09 7.32 19.00
N TYR A 97 -7.83 7.08 18.77
CA TYR A 97 -6.72 7.81 19.39
C TYR A 97 -5.67 8.21 18.34
N ASP A 98 -4.86 9.21 18.67
CA ASP A 98 -3.72 9.63 17.87
C ASP A 98 -2.41 9.19 18.55
N LEU A 99 -1.60 8.41 17.84
CA LEU A 99 -0.22 8.11 18.20
C LEU A 99 0.69 9.14 17.50
N ILE A 100 1.39 9.96 18.30
CA ILE A 100 2.13 11.12 17.79
C ILE A 100 3.60 10.82 17.70
N TYR A 101 4.19 11.05 16.53
CA TYR A 101 5.62 10.94 16.26
C TYR A 101 6.19 12.34 16.08
N GLU A 102 7.29 12.62 16.77
CA GLU A 102 8.00 13.89 16.67
C GLU A 102 9.49 13.67 16.44
N VAL A 103 10.08 14.49 15.61
CA VAL A 103 11.52 14.49 15.37
C VAL A 103 12.04 15.91 15.33
N LYS A 104 13.29 16.07 15.79
CA LYS A 104 14.03 17.34 15.73
C LYS A 104 15.42 17.07 15.15
N ASP A 105 15.83 17.90 14.17
CA ASP A 105 17.18 17.87 13.62
C ASP A 105 18.20 18.52 14.58
N SER A 106 19.47 18.55 14.17
CA SER A 106 20.55 19.18 14.94
C SER A 106 20.45 20.72 14.94
N SER A 107 19.79 21.32 13.97
CA SER A 107 19.60 22.77 13.83
C SER A 107 18.37 23.28 14.60
N GLY A 108 17.54 22.36 15.11
CA GLY A 108 16.40 22.70 15.94
C GLY A 108 15.05 22.70 15.23
N ASN A 109 15.01 22.44 13.91
CA ASN A 109 13.76 22.34 13.16
C ASN A 109 13.02 21.05 13.54
N LYS A 110 11.68 21.10 13.54
CA LYS A 110 10.84 20.01 14.05
C LYS A 110 9.83 19.56 13.00
N SER A 111 9.52 18.26 13.01
CA SER A 111 8.39 17.68 12.30
C SER A 111 7.59 16.76 13.21
N SER A 112 6.29 16.67 12.95
CA SER A 112 5.37 15.78 13.66
C SER A 112 4.37 15.20 12.69
N VAL A 113 4.04 13.91 12.87
CA VAL A 113 2.97 13.20 12.17
C VAL A 113 2.16 12.36 13.15
N LYS A 114 0.93 12.03 12.78
CA LYS A 114 -0.01 11.26 13.60
C LYS A 114 -0.44 10.00 12.89
N ARG A 115 -0.44 8.88 13.60
CA ARG A 115 -1.09 7.64 13.20
C ARG A 115 -2.36 7.47 14.01
N LYS A 116 -3.48 7.19 13.39
CA LYS A 116 -4.72 6.85 14.10
C LYS A 116 -4.63 5.44 14.65
N VAL A 117 -5.12 5.26 15.87
CA VAL A 117 -5.23 3.96 16.54
C VAL A 117 -6.71 3.79 16.94
N THR A 118 -7.36 2.76 16.41
CA THR A 118 -8.71 2.38 16.80
C THR A 118 -8.64 1.18 17.74
N ILE A 119 -9.19 1.32 18.96
CA ILE A 119 -9.29 0.23 19.94
C ILE A 119 -10.72 -0.29 19.91
N LEU A 120 -10.87 -1.60 19.66
CA LEU A 120 -12.17 -2.27 19.59
C LEU A 120 -12.42 -3.07 20.87
N GLU A 121 -13.68 -3.08 21.34
CA GLU A 121 -14.09 -3.74 22.59
C GLU A 121 -13.95 -5.26 22.52
N ASN A 122 -14.44 -5.85 21.43
CA ASN A 122 -14.46 -7.30 21.22
C ASN A 122 -13.86 -7.63 19.88
N MET A 123 -12.80 -8.46 19.88
CA MET A 123 -12.24 -9.02 18.68
C MET A 123 -12.08 -10.53 18.83
N ASN A 124 -12.47 -11.23 17.80
CA ASN A 124 -12.39 -12.67 17.76
C ASN A 124 -10.98 -13.11 17.32
N GLU A 125 -10.25 -13.78 18.21
CA GLU A 125 -8.90 -14.32 17.87
C GLU A 125 -9.00 -15.39 16.78
N ASN A 126 -10.14 -16.07 16.64
CA ASN A 126 -10.42 -17.07 15.62
C ASN A 126 -11.14 -16.48 14.39
N GLN A 127 -11.00 -15.17 14.17
CA GLN A 127 -11.66 -14.49 13.07
C GLN A 127 -11.22 -15.07 11.71
N GLN A 128 -12.21 -15.35 10.87
CA GLN A 128 -12.05 -15.77 9.50
C GLN A 128 -12.52 -14.68 8.55
N ILE A 129 -11.83 -14.50 7.43
CA ILE A 129 -12.12 -13.45 6.46
C ILE A 129 -12.60 -14.08 5.15
N ALA A 130 -13.80 -13.70 4.72
CA ALA A 130 -14.22 -13.99 3.35
C ALA A 130 -13.43 -13.10 2.38
N VAL A 131 -12.53 -13.72 1.61
CA VAL A 131 -11.81 -13.06 0.52
C VAL A 131 -12.59 -13.32 -0.76
N LEU A 132 -13.25 -12.29 -1.27
CA LEU A 132 -14.13 -12.36 -2.43
C LEU A 132 -13.33 -12.10 -3.71
N ASN A 133 -13.49 -12.95 -4.71
CA ASN A 133 -12.79 -12.82 -5.99
C ASN A 133 -13.76 -12.55 -7.13
N TYR A 134 -13.71 -11.36 -7.69
CA TYR A 134 -14.44 -10.90 -8.87
C TYR A 134 -13.51 -10.81 -10.08
N HIS A 135 -14.09 -10.70 -11.30
CA HIS A 135 -13.32 -10.47 -12.54
C HIS A 135 -13.97 -9.39 -13.40
N PHE A 136 -15.09 -9.71 -14.07
CA PHE A 136 -15.69 -8.88 -15.12
C PHE A 136 -17.02 -8.28 -14.66
N PHE A 137 -17.25 -7.02 -15.00
CA PHE A 137 -18.46 -6.30 -14.67
C PHE A 137 -19.20 -5.87 -15.95
N TYR A 138 -20.48 -6.20 -16.04
CA TYR A 138 -21.37 -5.75 -17.13
C TYR A 138 -22.60 -5.08 -16.56
N ASP A 139 -23.35 -4.36 -17.40
CA ASP A 139 -24.54 -3.62 -16.99
C ASP A 139 -25.72 -4.09 -17.87
N SER A 140 -26.52 -5.03 -17.35
CA SER A 140 -27.69 -5.56 -18.05
C SER A 140 -28.78 -4.51 -18.25
N GLU A 141 -28.86 -3.51 -17.35
CA GLU A 141 -29.82 -2.40 -17.46
C GLU A 141 -29.51 -1.49 -18.68
N LYS A 142 -28.25 -1.49 -19.13
CA LYS A 142 -27.80 -0.81 -20.36
C LYS A 142 -27.75 -1.73 -21.56
N GLY A 143 -28.30 -2.96 -21.47
CA GLY A 143 -28.33 -3.94 -22.56
C GLY A 143 -27.00 -4.66 -22.79
N GLU A 144 -26.00 -4.50 -21.91
CA GLU A 144 -24.75 -5.25 -21.99
C GLU A 144 -24.98 -6.73 -21.66
N LYS A 145 -24.20 -7.60 -22.29
CA LYS A 145 -24.23 -9.05 -22.06
C LYS A 145 -22.84 -9.57 -21.78
N CYS A 146 -22.76 -10.58 -20.95
CA CYS A 146 -21.54 -11.33 -20.70
C CYS A 146 -21.87 -12.83 -20.66
N SER A 147 -21.11 -13.64 -21.40
CA SER A 147 -21.27 -15.10 -21.43
C SER A 147 -20.30 -15.85 -20.52
N ASP A 148 -19.27 -15.16 -20.01
CA ASP A 148 -18.29 -15.75 -19.12
C ASP A 148 -18.89 -15.99 -17.71
N SER A 149 -18.52 -17.10 -17.08
CA SER A 149 -18.99 -17.44 -15.73
C SER A 149 -18.42 -16.49 -14.64
N ASN A 150 -17.30 -15.82 -14.91
CA ASN A 150 -16.67 -14.88 -13.98
C ASN A 150 -17.26 -13.46 -14.06
N CYS A 151 -18.33 -13.26 -14.85
CA CYS A 151 -19.04 -11.99 -14.91
C CYS A 151 -19.94 -11.78 -13.71
N ILE A 152 -20.06 -10.54 -13.28
CA ILE A 152 -21.08 -10.08 -12.33
C ILE A 152 -21.85 -8.90 -12.95
N ASP A 153 -23.17 -8.90 -12.81
CA ASP A 153 -23.96 -7.73 -13.18
C ASP A 153 -23.71 -6.59 -12.21
N ALA A 154 -23.55 -5.38 -12.71
CA ALA A 154 -23.36 -4.19 -11.89
C ALA A 154 -24.48 -3.97 -10.87
N LYS A 155 -25.74 -4.36 -11.19
CA LYS A 155 -26.87 -4.30 -10.25
C LYS A 155 -26.68 -5.29 -9.09
N ASP A 156 -26.15 -6.50 -9.34
CA ASP A 156 -25.95 -7.52 -8.32
C ASP A 156 -24.75 -7.16 -7.43
N PHE A 157 -23.66 -6.68 -8.01
CA PHE A 157 -22.54 -6.13 -7.24
C PHE A 157 -22.97 -4.93 -6.37
N LYS A 158 -23.82 -4.04 -6.90
CA LYS A 158 -24.41 -2.94 -6.14
C LYS A 158 -25.23 -3.46 -4.96
N ALA A 159 -26.05 -4.52 -5.14
CA ALA A 159 -26.83 -5.11 -4.06
C ALA A 159 -25.91 -5.72 -2.97
N GLN A 160 -24.83 -6.41 -3.37
CA GLN A 160 -23.82 -6.95 -2.47
C GLN A 160 -23.13 -5.86 -1.66
N LEU A 161 -22.66 -4.76 -2.29
CA LEU A 161 -22.06 -3.63 -1.59
C LEU A 161 -23.05 -2.93 -0.64
N SER A 162 -24.33 -2.79 -1.04
CA SER A 162 -25.37 -2.24 -0.16
C SER A 162 -25.53 -3.11 1.08
N TYR A 163 -25.67 -4.42 0.89
CA TYR A 163 -25.79 -5.37 2.00
C TYR A 163 -24.61 -5.28 2.97
N LEU A 164 -23.38 -5.28 2.45
CA LEU A 164 -22.17 -5.14 3.27
C LEU A 164 -22.23 -3.87 4.13
N LYS A 165 -22.57 -2.73 3.50
CA LYS A 165 -22.65 -1.44 4.16
C LYS A 165 -23.73 -1.41 5.23
N ASP A 166 -24.95 -1.84 4.88
CA ASP A 166 -26.14 -1.76 5.73
C ASP A 166 -26.03 -2.69 6.95
N ASN A 167 -25.25 -3.77 6.82
CA ASN A 167 -24.97 -4.73 7.90
C ASN A 167 -23.66 -4.47 8.64
N GLY A 168 -23.00 -3.33 8.40
CA GLY A 168 -21.81 -2.89 9.13
C GLY A 168 -20.53 -3.66 8.81
N TYR A 169 -20.46 -4.27 7.64
CA TYR A 169 -19.20 -4.89 7.18
C TYR A 169 -18.19 -3.84 6.77
N LYS A 170 -16.93 -4.10 7.07
CA LYS A 170 -15.78 -3.35 6.58
C LYS A 170 -15.13 -4.11 5.43
N ALA A 171 -15.03 -3.47 4.27
CA ALA A 171 -14.11 -3.92 3.22
C ALA A 171 -12.69 -3.46 3.57
N LEU A 172 -11.78 -4.43 3.74
CA LEU A 172 -10.40 -4.19 4.18
C LEU A 172 -9.56 -3.64 3.03
N THR A 173 -8.60 -2.79 3.37
CA THR A 173 -7.45 -2.51 2.53
C THR A 173 -6.48 -3.69 2.56
N MET A 174 -5.59 -3.81 1.57
CA MET A 174 -4.57 -4.87 1.56
C MET A 174 -3.62 -4.76 2.76
N ASN A 175 -3.30 -3.56 3.19
CA ASN A 175 -2.46 -3.36 4.37
C ASN A 175 -3.13 -3.85 5.66
N GLU A 176 -4.43 -3.61 5.83
CA GLU A 176 -5.19 -4.12 6.99
C GLU A 176 -5.25 -5.64 6.99
N PHE A 177 -5.49 -6.25 5.83
CA PHE A 177 -5.47 -7.70 5.69
C PHE A 177 -4.10 -8.30 6.02
N ILE A 178 -3.01 -7.75 5.47
CA ILE A 178 -1.64 -8.17 5.76
C ILE A 178 -1.31 -7.98 7.25
N GLY A 179 -1.75 -6.88 7.83
CA GLY A 179 -1.58 -6.60 9.26
C GLY A 179 -2.29 -7.64 10.14
N TRP A 180 -3.54 -7.99 9.80
CA TRP A 180 -4.30 -9.06 10.46
C TRP A 180 -3.63 -10.41 10.29
N LYS A 181 -3.26 -10.77 9.07
CA LYS A 181 -2.61 -12.04 8.74
C LYS A 181 -1.31 -12.26 9.51
N ASN A 182 -0.55 -11.20 9.74
CA ASN A 182 0.74 -11.22 10.44
C ASN A 182 0.61 -10.94 11.97
N ASN A 183 -0.57 -10.98 12.54
CA ASN A 183 -0.83 -10.67 13.95
C ASN A 183 -0.30 -9.29 14.41
N LYS A 184 -0.22 -8.32 13.49
CA LYS A 184 0.23 -6.95 13.77
C LYS A 184 -0.91 -6.00 14.09
N THR A 185 -2.08 -6.24 13.48
CA THR A 185 -3.30 -5.46 13.68
C THR A 185 -4.49 -6.39 13.84
N ASP A 186 -5.48 -5.95 14.59
CA ASP A 186 -6.78 -6.57 14.62
C ASP A 186 -7.73 -5.81 13.69
N ILE A 187 -8.75 -6.49 13.18
CA ILE A 187 -9.74 -5.95 12.27
C ILE A 187 -11.16 -6.12 12.85
N PRO A 188 -12.16 -5.35 12.42
CA PRO A 188 -13.54 -5.54 12.87
C PRO A 188 -14.04 -6.96 12.63
N GLU A 189 -14.92 -7.44 13.49
CA GLU A 189 -15.50 -8.79 13.39
C GLU A 189 -16.16 -9.00 12.03
N LYS A 190 -16.98 -8.05 11.59
CA LYS A 190 -17.59 -8.03 10.26
C LYS A 190 -16.63 -7.41 9.25
N SER A 191 -15.70 -8.20 8.73
CA SER A 191 -14.74 -7.77 7.71
C SER A 191 -14.74 -8.72 6.51
N VAL A 192 -14.55 -8.15 5.31
CA VAL A 192 -14.34 -8.88 4.06
C VAL A 192 -13.15 -8.27 3.33
N LEU A 193 -12.50 -9.04 2.47
CA LEU A 193 -11.55 -8.52 1.49
C LEU A 193 -12.15 -8.68 0.10
N ILE A 194 -12.35 -7.58 -0.61
CA ILE A 194 -12.86 -7.59 -1.99
C ILE A 194 -11.65 -7.58 -2.92
N THR A 195 -11.51 -8.60 -3.75
CA THR A 195 -10.45 -8.68 -4.76
C THR A 195 -11.04 -8.82 -6.15
N ILE A 196 -10.37 -8.22 -7.14
CA ILE A 196 -10.74 -8.28 -8.55
C ILE A 196 -9.51 -8.70 -9.33
N ASP A 197 -9.64 -9.64 -10.26
CA ASP A 197 -8.52 -10.09 -11.07
C ASP A 197 -8.56 -9.48 -12.49
N ASP A 198 -7.44 -9.54 -13.20
CA ASP A 198 -7.18 -9.21 -14.60
C ASP A 198 -7.13 -7.72 -14.95
N GLY A 199 -8.05 -6.91 -14.46
CA GLY A 199 -8.19 -5.51 -14.87
C GLY A 199 -9.02 -5.31 -16.14
N ALA A 200 -9.82 -6.33 -16.54
CA ALA A 200 -10.57 -6.32 -17.79
C ALA A 200 -11.96 -5.66 -17.67
N MET A 201 -12.92 -6.11 -18.43
CA MET A 201 -14.24 -5.55 -18.67
C MET A 201 -14.93 -4.96 -17.43
N GLY A 202 -15.30 -3.69 -17.49
CA GLY A 202 -16.04 -2.97 -16.44
C GLY A 202 -15.22 -2.49 -15.24
N THR A 203 -13.91 -2.79 -15.18
CA THR A 203 -13.06 -2.51 -14.01
C THR A 203 -12.41 -1.14 -14.03
N GLY A 204 -11.95 -0.65 -15.17
CA GLY A 204 -11.21 0.62 -15.31
C GLY A 204 -11.83 1.58 -16.34
N LYS A 205 -11.24 2.77 -16.47
CA LYS A 205 -11.75 3.84 -17.35
C LYS A 205 -11.87 3.44 -18.80
N LEU A 206 -10.92 2.67 -19.30
CA LEU A 206 -10.88 2.26 -20.71
C LEU A 206 -11.84 1.11 -21.07
N ASN A 207 -12.31 0.37 -20.07
CA ASN A 207 -13.11 -0.85 -20.27
C ASN A 207 -14.49 -0.79 -19.58
N GLY A 208 -15.06 0.42 -19.49
CA GLY A 208 -16.46 0.61 -19.14
C GLY A 208 -16.74 1.00 -17.69
N ASN A 209 -15.72 1.04 -16.83
CA ASN A 209 -15.71 1.58 -15.45
C ASN A 209 -17.02 1.47 -14.65
N LYS A 210 -17.43 0.26 -14.35
CA LYS A 210 -18.60 0.01 -13.49
C LYS A 210 -18.20 -0.17 -12.03
N LEU A 211 -17.00 -0.72 -11.81
CA LEU A 211 -16.45 -1.03 -10.50
C LEU A 211 -16.20 0.24 -9.63
N ILE A 212 -15.38 1.17 -10.14
CA ILE A 212 -14.90 2.31 -9.37
C ILE A 212 -16.04 3.19 -8.84
N PRO A 213 -17.04 3.61 -9.65
CA PRO A 213 -18.15 4.43 -9.17
C PRO A 213 -18.98 3.75 -8.05
N LEU A 214 -19.09 2.42 -8.09
CA LEU A 214 -19.80 1.67 -7.06
C LEU A 214 -18.98 1.62 -5.76
N LEU A 215 -17.68 1.35 -5.83
CA LEU A 215 -16.79 1.37 -4.66
C LEU A 215 -16.80 2.74 -3.97
N GLU A 216 -16.68 3.83 -4.73
CA GLU A 216 -16.74 5.21 -4.22
C GLU A 216 -18.08 5.54 -3.58
N LYS A 217 -19.19 5.18 -4.24
CA LYS A 217 -20.55 5.40 -3.73
C LYS A 217 -20.78 4.71 -2.39
N TYR A 218 -20.36 3.47 -2.25
CA TYR A 218 -20.54 2.69 -1.02
C TYR A 218 -19.41 2.87 -0.02
N LYS A 219 -18.30 3.53 -0.39
CA LYS A 219 -17.08 3.70 0.41
C LYS A 219 -16.49 2.35 0.84
N MET A 220 -16.45 1.41 -0.10
CA MET A 220 -15.89 0.07 0.11
C MET A 220 -14.55 -0.04 -0.61
N HIS A 221 -13.52 -0.46 0.12
CA HIS A 221 -12.20 -0.73 -0.45
C HIS A 221 -12.20 -2.05 -1.22
N ALA A 222 -11.41 -2.09 -2.29
CA ALA A 222 -11.11 -3.30 -3.03
C ALA A 222 -9.67 -3.31 -3.50
N THR A 223 -9.14 -4.49 -3.81
CA THR A 223 -7.81 -4.67 -4.42
C THR A 223 -7.96 -5.28 -5.80
N LEU A 224 -7.45 -4.60 -6.81
CA LEU A 224 -7.38 -5.09 -8.18
C LEU A 224 -6.00 -5.72 -8.40
N PHE A 225 -5.98 -6.98 -8.80
CA PHE A 225 -4.79 -7.67 -9.29
C PHE A 225 -4.67 -7.49 -10.80
N LEU A 226 -3.71 -6.66 -11.22
CA LEU A 226 -3.61 -6.17 -12.59
C LEU A 226 -2.58 -6.98 -13.40
N ILE A 227 -2.95 -7.39 -14.61
CA ILE A 227 -2.02 -7.92 -15.61
C ILE A 227 -1.32 -6.74 -16.28
N THR A 228 -0.05 -6.51 -15.93
CA THR A 228 0.63 -5.26 -16.30
C THR A 228 1.19 -5.23 -17.73
N ALA A 229 1.18 -6.36 -18.46
CA ALA A 229 1.40 -6.38 -19.91
C ALA A 229 0.19 -5.87 -20.70
N TRP A 230 -1.03 -5.97 -20.13
CA TRP A 230 -2.25 -5.63 -20.84
C TRP A 230 -2.81 -4.27 -20.47
N TRP A 231 -2.62 -3.83 -19.21
CA TRP A 231 -3.30 -2.67 -18.65
C TRP A 231 -2.34 -1.75 -17.90
N ASN A 232 -2.68 -0.45 -17.88
CA ASN A 232 -1.94 0.56 -17.14
C ASN A 232 -2.67 0.91 -15.83
N LYS A 233 -1.95 0.93 -14.69
CA LYS A 233 -2.51 1.29 -13.39
C LYS A 233 -3.20 2.66 -13.34
N GLU A 234 -2.81 3.60 -14.22
CA GLU A 234 -3.37 4.94 -14.29
C GLU A 234 -4.87 4.95 -14.63
N ASP A 235 -5.37 3.87 -15.25
CA ASP A 235 -6.78 3.71 -15.61
C ASP A 235 -7.66 3.32 -14.41
N TYR A 236 -7.05 2.99 -13.26
CA TYR A 236 -7.72 2.44 -12.07
C TYR A 236 -7.58 3.33 -10.83
N LYS A 237 -7.38 4.65 -11.00
CA LYS A 237 -7.21 5.60 -9.87
C LYS A 237 -8.51 5.81 -9.11
N SER A 238 -8.49 5.43 -7.83
CA SER A 238 -9.53 5.75 -6.84
C SER A 238 -8.96 5.58 -5.43
N ASP A 239 -9.48 6.35 -4.46
CA ASP A 239 -9.14 6.18 -3.04
C ASP A 239 -9.70 4.87 -2.46
N TYR A 240 -10.59 4.19 -3.17
CA TYR A 240 -11.22 2.94 -2.76
C TYR A 240 -10.73 1.72 -3.55
N LEU A 241 -9.75 1.89 -4.45
CA LEU A 241 -9.21 0.79 -5.25
C LEU A 241 -7.68 0.79 -5.19
N GLU A 242 -7.12 -0.20 -4.51
CA GLU A 242 -5.68 -0.48 -4.56
C GLU A 242 -5.38 -1.37 -5.78
N VAL A 243 -4.20 -1.18 -6.39
CA VAL A 243 -3.76 -1.98 -7.54
C VAL A 243 -2.51 -2.75 -7.13
N GLU A 244 -2.58 -4.08 -7.21
CA GLU A 244 -1.51 -5.03 -6.89
C GLU A 244 -1.25 -5.98 -8.08
N SER A 245 -0.27 -6.87 -7.98
CA SER A 245 0.24 -7.63 -9.11
C SER A 245 -0.54 -8.92 -9.41
N HIS A 246 -0.91 -9.12 -10.70
CA HIS A 246 -1.31 -10.41 -11.28
C HIS A 246 -0.23 -10.97 -12.23
N GLY A 247 1.03 -10.53 -12.07
CA GLY A 247 2.13 -10.75 -12.99
C GLY A 247 2.16 -9.71 -14.11
N ASP A 248 3.25 -9.75 -14.88
CA ASP A 248 3.33 -8.95 -16.11
C ASP A 248 2.65 -9.70 -17.27
N ASP A 249 3.20 -10.85 -17.66
CA ASP A 249 2.73 -11.65 -18.81
C ASP A 249 2.54 -13.14 -18.43
N LEU A 250 2.18 -13.43 -17.19
CA LEU A 250 1.95 -14.82 -16.72
C LEU A 250 0.55 -15.36 -17.06
N HIS A 251 -0.42 -14.51 -17.45
CA HIS A 251 -1.81 -14.87 -17.62
C HIS A 251 -2.12 -15.37 -19.04
N ILE A 252 -1.30 -16.29 -19.54
CA ILE A 252 -1.44 -16.95 -20.85
C ILE A 252 -1.06 -18.43 -20.76
N VAL A 253 -1.41 -19.21 -21.79
CA VAL A 253 -0.89 -20.56 -21.99
C VAL A 253 0.58 -20.45 -22.45
N GLY A 254 1.47 -21.13 -21.78
CA GLY A 254 2.89 -21.18 -22.12
C GLY A 254 3.20 -22.20 -23.22
N GLU A 255 4.42 -22.16 -23.72
CA GLU A 255 4.92 -23.06 -24.80
C GLU A 255 4.84 -24.55 -24.44
N CYS A 256 4.85 -24.90 -23.17
CA CYS A 256 4.68 -26.28 -22.70
C CYS A 256 3.21 -26.77 -22.71
N GLY A 257 2.26 -25.97 -23.21
CA GLY A 257 0.84 -26.30 -23.28
C GLY A 257 0.09 -26.24 -21.94
N LYS A 258 0.72 -25.72 -20.88
CA LYS A 258 0.13 -25.47 -19.56
C LYS A 258 0.09 -23.96 -19.30
N ASN A 259 -0.55 -23.53 -18.20
CA ASN A 259 -0.46 -22.14 -17.76
C ASN A 259 1.00 -21.71 -17.65
N LYS A 260 1.35 -20.53 -18.15
CA LYS A 260 2.73 -20.07 -18.37
C LYS A 260 3.63 -20.21 -17.15
N ILE A 261 3.09 -20.02 -15.95
CA ILE A 261 3.83 -20.17 -14.69
C ILE A 261 4.45 -21.56 -14.49
N TYR A 262 3.88 -22.60 -15.11
CA TYR A 262 4.46 -23.96 -15.07
C TYR A 262 5.52 -24.22 -16.13
N CYS A 263 5.61 -23.35 -17.13
CA CYS A 263 6.54 -23.50 -18.26
C CYS A 263 7.85 -22.74 -18.07
N LEU A 264 7.88 -21.80 -17.13
CA LEU A 264 8.99 -20.88 -16.94
C LEU A 264 10.00 -21.42 -15.91
N SER A 265 11.25 -21.03 -16.10
CA SER A 265 12.28 -21.18 -15.06
C SER A 265 11.96 -20.26 -13.86
N GLY A 266 12.57 -20.55 -12.68
CA GLY A 266 12.45 -19.66 -11.53
C GLY A 266 12.96 -18.24 -11.82
N GLU A 267 14.02 -18.09 -12.63
CA GLU A 267 14.55 -16.78 -13.03
C GLU A 267 13.57 -16.00 -13.90
N ASP A 268 12.93 -16.65 -14.85
CA ASP A 268 11.93 -16.01 -15.73
C ASP A 268 10.70 -15.57 -14.95
N ILE A 269 10.22 -16.41 -13.99
CA ILE A 269 9.13 -16.02 -13.07
C ILE A 269 9.55 -14.79 -12.27
N PHE A 270 10.76 -14.78 -11.69
CA PHE A 270 11.26 -13.64 -10.92
C PHE A 270 11.37 -12.36 -11.75
N ASN A 271 11.79 -12.45 -13.00
CA ASN A 271 11.88 -11.31 -13.92
C ASN A 271 10.51 -10.75 -14.27
N ASP A 272 9.51 -11.61 -14.53
CA ASP A 272 8.12 -11.20 -14.76
C ASP A 272 7.55 -10.44 -13.54
N LEU A 273 7.73 -11.00 -12.34
CA LEU A 273 7.30 -10.38 -11.08
C LEU A 273 7.94 -9.00 -10.88
N ASN A 274 9.25 -8.86 -11.13
CA ASN A 274 9.92 -7.57 -11.01
C ASN A 274 9.46 -6.56 -12.05
N THR A 275 9.15 -7.00 -13.27
CA THR A 275 8.56 -6.14 -14.30
C THR A 275 7.23 -5.57 -13.84
N SER A 276 6.35 -6.42 -13.31
CA SER A 276 5.08 -6.00 -12.73
C SER A 276 5.27 -5.04 -11.53
N ILE A 277 6.16 -5.36 -10.59
CA ILE A 277 6.48 -4.51 -9.43
C ILE A 277 6.93 -3.12 -9.89
N ASN A 278 7.81 -3.03 -10.88
CA ASN A 278 8.33 -1.76 -11.40
C ASN A 278 7.22 -0.91 -12.05
N LYS A 279 6.31 -1.53 -12.81
CA LYS A 279 5.17 -0.85 -13.42
C LYS A 279 4.16 -0.35 -12.39
N LEU A 280 3.92 -1.13 -11.33
CA LEU A 280 2.94 -0.80 -10.29
C LEU A 280 3.50 0.08 -9.17
N GLY A 281 4.78 -0.04 -8.85
CA GLY A 281 5.41 0.63 -7.71
C GLY A 281 5.00 0.04 -6.36
N THR A 282 4.48 -1.18 -6.34
CA THR A 282 4.04 -1.91 -5.15
C THR A 282 4.42 -3.38 -5.23
N LYS A 283 4.55 -4.03 -4.08
CA LYS A 283 4.76 -5.48 -3.92
C LYS A 283 4.11 -6.02 -2.66
N LYS A 284 2.91 -5.50 -2.32
CA LYS A 284 2.19 -5.95 -1.13
C LYS A 284 1.61 -7.35 -1.33
N ALA A 285 0.93 -7.54 -2.44
CA ALA A 285 0.19 -8.75 -2.72
C ALA A 285 0.34 -9.22 -4.16
N PHE A 286 0.29 -10.52 -4.35
CA PHE A 286 0.28 -11.19 -5.63
C PHE A 286 -0.96 -12.07 -5.76
N CYS A 287 -1.50 -12.20 -6.97
CA CYS A 287 -2.51 -13.21 -7.27
C CYS A 287 -2.00 -14.14 -8.37
N TYR A 288 -2.13 -15.44 -8.15
CA TYR A 288 -1.72 -16.45 -9.13
C TYR A 288 -2.69 -16.48 -10.32
N PRO A 289 -2.22 -16.23 -11.56
CA PRO A 289 -3.02 -16.42 -12.76
C PRO A 289 -3.60 -17.83 -12.85
N PHE A 290 -4.88 -17.94 -13.16
CA PHE A 290 -5.62 -19.22 -13.22
C PHE A 290 -5.56 -20.03 -11.92
N TYR A 291 -5.27 -19.40 -10.77
CA TYR A 291 -4.99 -20.03 -9.47
C TYR A 291 -3.82 -21.05 -9.51
N SER A 292 -2.99 -20.98 -10.54
CA SER A 292 -1.89 -21.91 -10.78
C SER A 292 -0.64 -21.49 -10.05
N TYR A 293 -0.06 -22.41 -9.26
CA TYR A 293 1.17 -22.20 -8.50
C TYR A 293 2.03 -23.45 -8.47
N SER A 294 3.31 -23.26 -8.22
CA SER A 294 4.30 -24.29 -8.00
C SER A 294 5.24 -23.88 -6.85
N ASP A 295 5.99 -24.80 -6.28
CA ASP A 295 6.97 -24.51 -5.23
C ASP A 295 7.99 -23.48 -5.73
N SER A 296 8.45 -23.61 -6.99
CA SER A 296 9.33 -22.64 -7.61
C SER A 296 8.69 -21.25 -7.70
N ALA A 297 7.41 -21.14 -8.10
CA ALA A 297 6.71 -19.85 -8.17
C ALA A 297 6.58 -19.23 -6.78
N ILE A 298 6.22 -20.01 -5.75
CA ILE A 298 6.13 -19.54 -4.36
C ILE A 298 7.48 -18.99 -3.90
N GLU A 299 8.58 -19.68 -4.20
CA GLU A 299 9.93 -19.22 -3.85
C GLU A 299 10.25 -17.87 -4.51
N GLN A 300 9.95 -17.72 -5.81
CA GLN A 300 10.23 -16.47 -6.51
C GLN A 300 9.35 -15.30 -6.02
N ILE A 301 8.10 -15.55 -5.67
CA ILE A 301 7.21 -14.54 -5.08
C ILE A 301 7.75 -14.07 -3.71
N LYS A 302 8.23 -15.00 -2.87
CA LYS A 302 8.93 -14.67 -1.61
C LYS A 302 10.18 -13.84 -1.86
N LYS A 303 11.00 -14.26 -2.82
CA LYS A 303 12.25 -13.57 -3.21
C LYS A 303 11.99 -12.17 -3.77
N ALA A 304 10.93 -11.97 -4.55
CA ALA A 304 10.52 -10.65 -5.06
C ALA A 304 10.03 -9.71 -3.95
N GLY A 305 9.69 -10.27 -2.78
CA GLY A 305 9.37 -9.52 -1.57
C GLY A 305 7.88 -9.20 -1.41
N PHE A 306 6.99 -9.96 -2.02
CA PHE A 306 5.56 -9.90 -1.72
C PHE A 306 5.28 -10.40 -0.30
N PHE A 307 4.27 -9.82 0.35
CA PHE A 307 3.89 -10.22 1.72
C PHE A 307 2.87 -11.33 1.74
N VAL A 308 1.96 -11.35 0.76
CA VAL A 308 0.92 -12.36 0.63
C VAL A 308 0.67 -12.71 -0.83
N ALA A 309 0.16 -13.94 -1.09
CA ALA A 309 -0.32 -14.32 -2.41
C ALA A 309 -1.63 -15.12 -2.32
N PHE A 310 -2.49 -14.95 -3.33
CA PHE A 310 -3.86 -15.46 -3.34
C PHE A 310 -4.07 -16.52 -4.40
N VAL A 311 -4.82 -17.57 -4.01
CA VAL A 311 -5.27 -18.69 -4.85
C VAL A 311 -6.79 -18.80 -4.85
N GLY A 312 -7.36 -19.76 -5.56
CA GLY A 312 -8.74 -20.21 -5.38
C GLY A 312 -8.94 -21.01 -4.09
N GLY A 313 -10.20 -21.31 -3.67
CA GLY A 313 -10.32 -22.12 -2.48
C GLY A 313 -11.72 -22.44 -1.94
N ASN A 314 -12.72 -21.60 -2.10
CA ASN A 314 -14.08 -21.77 -1.57
C ASN A 314 -14.19 -21.91 -0.04
N ARG A 315 -13.30 -21.28 0.70
CA ARG A 315 -13.37 -21.14 2.16
C ARG A 315 -12.85 -19.78 2.61
N LYS A 316 -13.18 -19.39 3.83
CA LYS A 316 -12.63 -18.21 4.46
C LYS A 316 -11.14 -18.35 4.73
N ALA A 317 -10.40 -17.26 4.63
CA ALA A 317 -9.01 -17.20 5.05
C ALA A 317 -8.94 -17.15 6.58
N ILE A 318 -7.95 -17.86 7.14
CA ILE A 318 -7.62 -17.86 8.56
C ILE A 318 -6.18 -17.37 8.76
N ARG A 319 -5.84 -16.98 9.99
CA ARG A 319 -4.50 -16.46 10.30
C ARG A 319 -3.39 -17.50 10.07
N GLU A 320 -3.70 -18.77 10.23
CA GLU A 320 -2.78 -19.91 10.11
C GLU A 320 -2.52 -20.34 8.66
N ASP A 321 -3.29 -19.84 7.68
CA ASP A 321 -3.03 -20.14 6.26
C ASP A 321 -1.60 -19.76 5.87
N ASP A 322 -1.01 -20.47 4.92
CA ASP A 322 0.24 -20.04 4.28
C ASP A 322 0.01 -18.66 3.64
N SER A 323 0.84 -17.70 3.99
CA SER A 323 0.73 -16.33 3.48
C SER A 323 0.81 -16.22 1.96
N TYR A 324 1.34 -17.26 1.30
CA TYR A 324 1.47 -17.33 -0.15
C TYR A 324 0.44 -18.25 -0.83
N LEU A 325 -0.54 -18.76 -0.07
CA LEU A 325 -1.64 -19.60 -0.57
C LEU A 325 -2.97 -19.22 0.10
N ILE A 326 -3.30 -17.94 0.14
CA ILE A 326 -4.53 -17.42 0.74
C ILE A 326 -5.72 -17.82 -0.12
N PRO A 327 -6.72 -18.56 0.43
CA PRO A 327 -7.89 -18.99 -0.33
C PRO A 327 -8.88 -17.86 -0.56
N ARG A 328 -9.61 -17.93 -1.68
CA ARG A 328 -10.64 -16.97 -2.06
C ARG A 328 -11.92 -17.67 -2.50
N TYR A 329 -13.04 -16.97 -2.35
CA TYR A 329 -14.33 -17.36 -2.93
C TYR A 329 -14.49 -16.72 -4.30
N PRO A 330 -14.56 -17.46 -5.41
CA PRO A 330 -14.93 -16.93 -6.71
C PRO A 330 -16.40 -16.49 -6.68
N ILE A 331 -16.65 -15.23 -6.99
CA ILE A 331 -17.99 -14.67 -7.11
C ILE A 331 -18.35 -14.68 -8.59
N GLN A 332 -19.19 -15.64 -8.96
CA GLN A 332 -19.52 -15.92 -10.34
C GLN A 332 -20.89 -15.36 -10.71
N LYS A 333 -21.18 -15.37 -12.02
CA LYS A 333 -22.47 -15.02 -12.58
C LYS A 333 -23.59 -15.81 -11.89
N ASP A 334 -24.71 -15.13 -11.72
CA ASP A 334 -25.94 -15.71 -11.15
C ASP A 334 -25.86 -16.17 -9.68
N ILE A 335 -24.80 -15.76 -8.94
CA ILE A 335 -24.75 -15.98 -7.49
C ILE A 335 -25.96 -15.28 -6.83
N SER A 336 -26.71 -16.00 -6.06
CA SER A 336 -27.82 -15.43 -5.30
C SER A 336 -27.32 -14.60 -4.11
N MET A 337 -28.15 -13.64 -3.66
CA MET A 337 -27.82 -12.90 -2.42
C MET A 337 -27.79 -13.80 -1.19
N GLU A 338 -28.56 -14.90 -1.16
CA GLU A 338 -28.52 -15.88 -0.08
C GLU A 338 -27.17 -16.59 -0.01
N GLU A 339 -26.63 -17.05 -1.16
CA GLU A 339 -25.31 -17.65 -1.26
C GLU A 339 -24.20 -16.65 -0.91
N PHE A 340 -24.30 -15.41 -1.40
CA PHE A 340 -23.36 -14.35 -1.05
C PHE A 340 -23.32 -14.11 0.48
N ILE A 341 -24.48 -13.99 1.12
CA ILE A 341 -24.61 -13.81 2.57
C ILE A 341 -23.99 -15.01 3.31
N LYS A 342 -24.23 -16.24 2.86
CA LYS A 342 -23.63 -17.45 3.45
C LYS A 342 -22.10 -17.45 3.36
N ILE A 343 -21.52 -16.92 2.28
CA ILE A 343 -20.07 -16.82 2.12
C ILE A 343 -19.47 -15.85 3.16
N ILE A 344 -20.11 -14.73 3.38
CA ILE A 344 -19.54 -13.68 4.25
C ILE A 344 -19.86 -13.87 5.73
N SER A 345 -20.98 -14.56 6.07
CA SER A 345 -21.39 -14.86 7.47
C SER A 345 -20.56 -15.95 8.08
#